data_57e4ac8b726b2a4d5d040bf8b4754dfa
#
_entry.id   57e4ac8b726b2a4d5d040bf8b4754dfa
#
_cell.length_a   1.000
_cell.length_b   1.000
_cell.length_c   1.000
_cell.angle_alpha   90.00
_cell.angle_beta   90.00
_cell.angle_gamma   90.00
#
_symmetry.space_group_name_H-M   'P 1'
#
loop_
_entity.id
_entity.type
_entity.pdbx_description
1 polymer ?
#
loop_
_entity_poly.entity_id
_entity_poly.type
_entity_poly.pdbx_seq_one_letter_code
_entity_poly.pdbx_strand_id
1 'polypeptide(L)'
;MRSLVVALTVARTLAAASVFASDQGVEPESGAPFSVTAGGRAVAVQEISTPVVWLKGRDAQPYWYAQFDSSSPVEVRVKARAGVDRLQVLPKKAAIRTTRTGDDEVAFTLAPSCQVVVEPNGRHRALVIAANLPETDVPDAKDPNVVFVQPGRHRRNLKLASNQTLYLAPGAVLEGSVCGAGTNITIRGRGAISGLCWGHYKGPGGRMVHPGGFVHPGGHVVHLEGSQITVRDIMIVGAWSWCLVLDKTDRVLVDNVKILGGHVINDDGIDICRSSDVTIRNSFIRAQDDTIAPKWWCENLLVEKCILWTDAANAFRVGYECLPENGRGFRNLVFRDIDVLHLSLHKNKPETFWANCAIFIQPSNATAFENLLFDDIRFDSVERGDIFLNIKTQSIVGTLTRSKEAGRLRGCTLRNIHIANPFDAETMRVHLEAADAAHPIEGVVFDDVTGYGRVSAVRTSAPSPRPHRQ
;
A
#
# COMPACT_ATOMS: atom_id res chain seq x y z
N MET A 1 -61.41 24.79 18.64
CA MET A 1 -60.52 23.65 18.38
C MET A 1 -59.33 24.17 17.57
N ARG A 2 -58.20 24.43 18.22
CA ARG A 2 -56.95 24.87 17.56
C ARG A 2 -56.03 23.66 17.49
N SER A 3 -55.77 23.17 16.29
CA SER A 3 -54.83 22.09 16.04
C SER A 3 -53.41 22.61 16.17
N LEU A 4 -52.68 22.04 17.11
CA LEU A 4 -51.22 22.29 17.34
C LEU A 4 -50.44 21.35 16.39
N VAL A 5 -49.82 21.91 15.37
CA VAL A 5 -48.86 21.17 14.55
C VAL A 5 -47.52 21.23 15.25
N VAL A 6 -47.10 20.08 15.82
CA VAL A 6 -45.76 19.92 16.33
C VAL A 6 -44.84 19.53 15.19
N ALA A 7 -44.01 20.44 14.76
CA ALA A 7 -42.91 20.16 13.83
C ALA A 7 -41.79 19.44 14.56
N LEU A 8 -41.62 18.16 14.33
CA LEU A 8 -40.47 17.38 14.79
C LEU A 8 -39.27 17.74 13.92
N THR A 9 -38.40 18.61 14.40
CA THR A 9 -37.09 18.85 13.81
C THR A 9 -36.20 17.69 14.18
N VAL A 10 -36.03 16.73 13.30
CA VAL A 10 -35.02 15.68 13.43
C VAL A 10 -33.65 16.32 13.17
N ALA A 11 -32.96 16.71 14.23
CA ALA A 11 -31.55 17.05 14.15
C ALA A 11 -30.77 15.80 13.79
N ARG A 12 -30.39 15.65 12.51
CA ARG A 12 -29.39 14.68 12.09
C ARG A 12 -28.05 15.14 12.64
N THR A 13 -27.65 14.59 13.77
CA THR A 13 -26.26 14.65 14.26
C THR A 13 -25.38 13.91 13.28
N LEU A 14 -24.69 14.64 12.39
CA LEU A 14 -23.58 14.12 11.62
C LEU A 14 -22.49 13.71 12.62
N ALA A 15 -22.34 12.42 12.85
CA ALA A 15 -21.25 11.88 13.64
C ALA A 15 -19.92 12.18 12.94
N ALA A 16 -19.18 13.13 13.42
CA ALA A 16 -17.79 13.30 13.04
C ALA A 16 -17.02 12.11 13.62
N ALA A 17 -16.60 11.18 12.81
CA ALA A 17 -15.76 10.08 13.22
C ALA A 17 -14.36 10.63 13.52
N SER A 18 -14.07 10.83 14.79
CA SER A 18 -12.70 11.01 15.24
C SER A 18 -12.01 9.66 15.25
N VAL A 19 -10.98 9.51 14.48
CA VAL A 19 -10.16 8.31 14.47
C VAL A 19 -9.05 8.50 15.48
N PHE A 20 -8.83 7.49 16.30
CA PHE A 20 -7.85 7.46 17.38
C PHE A 20 -8.06 8.55 18.47
N ALA A 21 -9.17 8.56 19.11
CA ALA A 21 -9.20 9.09 20.45
C ALA A 21 -8.37 8.15 21.34
N SER A 22 -7.21 8.61 21.83
CA SER A 22 -6.69 8.04 23.07
C SER A 22 -7.77 8.26 24.12
N ASP A 23 -8.05 7.27 24.92
CA ASP A 23 -9.11 7.26 25.95
C ASP A 23 -8.76 8.15 27.18
N GLN A 24 -8.04 9.17 26.97
CA GLN A 24 -7.76 10.27 27.87
C GLN A 24 -7.92 11.51 27.00
N GLY A 25 -8.83 12.39 27.32
CA GLY A 25 -9.04 13.66 26.63
C GLY A 25 -7.75 14.44 26.41
N VAL A 26 -6.94 13.94 25.50
CA VAL A 26 -5.68 14.54 25.09
C VAL A 26 -6.05 15.66 24.15
N GLU A 27 -6.06 16.86 24.67
CA GLU A 27 -5.77 18.06 23.90
C GLU A 27 -4.66 17.72 22.91
N PRO A 28 -4.75 18.15 21.64
CA PRO A 28 -3.68 17.92 20.67
C PRO A 28 -2.35 18.28 21.35
N GLU A 29 -1.44 17.31 21.40
CA GLU A 29 -0.15 17.51 22.07
C GLU A 29 0.40 18.88 21.68
N SER A 30 0.79 19.69 22.66
CA SER A 30 1.26 21.06 22.47
C SER A 30 2.54 21.18 21.63
N GLY A 31 2.77 20.23 20.74
CA GLY A 31 3.92 20.03 19.89
C GLY A 31 3.64 19.42 18.52
N ALA A 32 2.41 18.97 18.21
CA ALA A 32 2.10 18.38 16.92
C ALA A 32 2.45 19.33 15.76
N PRO A 33 3.13 18.86 14.71
CA PRO A 33 3.55 19.70 13.58
C PRO A 33 2.38 20.15 12.71
N PHE A 34 1.23 19.45 12.80
CA PHE A 34 0.03 19.74 12.04
C PHE A 34 -1.19 19.86 12.94
N SER A 35 -2.09 20.77 12.56
CA SER A 35 -3.49 20.73 12.97
C SER A 35 -4.37 20.71 11.73
N VAL A 36 -5.46 19.95 11.79
CA VAL A 36 -6.39 19.75 10.68
C VAL A 36 -7.80 20.05 11.14
N THR A 37 -8.55 20.79 10.32
CA THR A 37 -10.00 20.91 10.48
C THR A 37 -10.70 20.51 9.18
N ALA A 38 -11.87 19.87 9.30
CA ALA A 38 -12.74 19.55 8.19
C ALA A 38 -14.15 20.07 8.48
N GLY A 39 -14.69 20.94 7.63
CA GLY A 39 -15.97 21.60 7.87
C GLY A 39 -16.01 22.36 9.20
N GLY A 40 -14.90 22.99 9.59
CA GLY A 40 -14.76 23.72 10.84
C GLY A 40 -14.59 22.85 12.10
N ARG A 41 -14.54 21.51 11.99
CA ARG A 41 -14.34 20.59 13.11
C ARG A 41 -12.91 20.08 13.14
N ALA A 42 -12.32 20.02 14.33
CA ALA A 42 -10.99 19.45 14.51
C ALA A 42 -10.95 17.97 14.12
N VAL A 43 -9.89 17.57 13.40
CA VAL A 43 -9.61 16.19 13.00
C VAL A 43 -8.34 15.76 13.72
N ALA A 44 -8.37 14.59 14.37
CA ALA A 44 -7.21 14.03 15.03
C ALA A 44 -6.09 13.75 14.02
N VAL A 45 -4.88 14.18 14.35
CA VAL A 45 -3.67 13.92 13.56
C VAL A 45 -2.78 12.96 14.33
N GLN A 46 -2.33 11.91 13.65
CA GLN A 46 -1.47 10.90 14.24
C GLN A 46 -0.10 10.88 13.59
N GLU A 47 0.91 10.70 14.39
CA GLU A 47 2.26 10.46 13.94
C GLU A 47 2.46 8.98 13.59
N ILE A 48 3.03 8.74 12.42
CA ILE A 48 3.52 7.43 11.99
C ILE A 48 5.05 7.48 12.05
N SER A 49 5.60 6.86 13.07
CA SER A 49 7.05 6.74 13.20
C SER A 49 7.61 5.75 12.19
N THR A 50 8.63 6.19 11.46
CA THR A 50 9.33 5.37 10.49
C THR A 50 10.80 5.23 10.87
N PRO A 51 11.17 4.39 11.83
CA PRO A 51 12.57 4.12 12.11
C PRO A 51 13.18 3.31 10.97
N VAL A 52 13.70 3.99 9.96
CA VAL A 52 14.29 3.31 8.79
C VAL A 52 15.61 2.66 9.18
N VAL A 53 15.60 1.34 9.29
CA VAL A 53 16.76 0.53 9.66
C VAL A 53 17.68 0.26 8.46
N TRP A 54 17.17 0.34 7.22
CA TRP A 54 17.88 -0.17 6.03
C TRP A 54 18.73 0.84 5.27
N LEU A 55 18.38 2.08 5.35
CA LEU A 55 18.98 3.07 4.48
C LEU A 55 20.00 3.88 5.27
N LYS A 56 21.19 3.30 5.50
CA LYS A 56 22.34 4.05 6.02
C LYS A 56 22.44 5.41 5.31
N GLY A 57 22.23 6.50 6.04
CA GLY A 57 22.29 7.86 5.53
C GLY A 57 21.00 8.41 4.91
N ARG A 58 19.85 7.76 5.08
CA ARG A 58 18.55 8.36 4.81
C ARG A 58 17.89 8.71 6.13
N ASP A 59 17.43 9.95 6.21
CA ASP A 59 16.68 10.43 7.35
C ASP A 59 15.30 9.78 7.34
N ALA A 60 15.11 8.81 8.24
CA ALA A 60 13.78 8.34 8.56
C ALA A 60 13.01 9.53 9.13
N GLN A 61 12.09 10.04 8.38
CA GLN A 61 11.25 11.12 8.84
C GLN A 61 9.86 10.57 9.16
N PRO A 62 9.32 10.88 10.34
CA PRO A 62 7.93 10.58 10.62
C PRO A 62 7.04 11.29 9.60
N TYR A 63 5.88 10.74 9.36
CA TYR A 63 4.80 11.38 8.63
C TYR A 63 3.51 11.29 9.43
N TRP A 64 2.50 12.01 9.03
CA TRP A 64 1.27 12.12 9.80
C TRP A 64 0.08 11.66 8.98
N TYR A 65 -0.95 11.26 9.69
CA TYR A 65 -2.18 10.79 9.09
C TYR A 65 -3.39 11.41 9.81
N ALA A 66 -4.39 11.78 9.02
CA ALA A 66 -5.69 12.24 9.50
C ALA A 66 -6.80 11.62 8.64
N GLN A 67 -7.92 11.25 9.25
CA GLN A 67 -9.10 10.84 8.50
C GLN A 67 -10.39 11.36 9.12
N PHE A 68 -11.40 11.51 8.28
CA PHE A 68 -12.74 11.89 8.69
C PHE A 68 -13.75 11.32 7.71
N ASP A 69 -15.02 11.28 8.12
CA ASP A 69 -16.12 10.88 7.27
C ASP A 69 -16.90 12.12 6.80
N SER A 70 -17.26 12.17 5.52
CA SER A 70 -18.10 13.21 4.96
C SER A 70 -19.00 12.64 3.85
N SER A 71 -20.24 13.09 3.78
CA SER A 71 -21.18 12.74 2.71
C SER A 71 -21.19 13.72 1.54
N SER A 72 -20.45 14.82 1.65
CA SER A 72 -20.37 15.89 0.64
C SER A 72 -18.96 16.51 0.64
N PRO A 73 -18.58 17.23 -0.42
CA PRO A 73 -17.33 17.99 -0.42
C PRO A 73 -17.25 18.93 0.79
N VAL A 74 -16.09 18.97 1.44
CA VAL A 74 -15.86 19.72 2.67
C VAL A 74 -14.58 20.53 2.60
N GLU A 75 -14.59 21.75 3.15
CA GLU A 75 -13.37 22.54 3.32
C GLU A 75 -12.48 21.88 4.38
N VAL A 76 -11.24 21.64 4.01
CA VAL A 76 -10.18 21.17 4.88
C VAL A 76 -9.16 22.28 5.06
N ARG A 77 -8.80 22.58 6.31
CA ARG A 77 -7.70 23.49 6.64
C ARG A 77 -6.58 22.71 7.30
N VAL A 78 -5.39 22.94 6.82
CA VAL A 78 -4.16 22.34 7.37
C VAL A 78 -3.24 23.46 7.81
N LYS A 79 -2.92 23.47 9.09
CA LYS A 79 -1.91 24.36 9.65
C LYS A 79 -0.65 23.56 9.92
N ALA A 80 0.47 24.03 9.38
CA ALA A 80 1.80 23.42 9.53
C ALA A 80 2.69 24.31 10.36
N ARG A 81 3.06 23.91 11.59
CA ARG A 81 3.86 24.70 12.52
C ARG A 81 5.20 25.21 11.93
N ALA A 82 5.80 24.46 11.02
CA ALA A 82 7.05 24.83 10.35
C ALA A 82 6.86 25.85 9.21
N GLY A 83 5.63 26.34 9.01
CA GLY A 83 5.29 27.18 7.86
C GLY A 83 5.03 26.35 6.58
N VAL A 84 4.61 27.04 5.53
CA VAL A 84 4.31 26.43 4.23
C VAL A 84 5.07 27.20 3.16
N ASP A 85 6.24 26.70 2.74
CA ASP A 85 7.08 27.35 1.73
C ASP A 85 6.85 26.80 0.33
N ARG A 86 6.84 25.46 0.19
CA ARG A 86 6.73 24.76 -1.09
C ARG A 86 5.63 23.70 -1.02
N LEU A 87 4.40 24.18 -1.01
CA LEU A 87 3.23 23.32 -0.91
C LEU A 87 3.04 22.44 -2.14
N GLN A 88 2.88 21.14 -1.91
CA GLN A 88 2.30 20.21 -2.87
C GLN A 88 1.11 19.49 -2.20
N VAL A 89 0.08 19.23 -2.99
CA VAL A 89 -1.01 18.32 -2.63
C VAL A 89 -1.08 17.24 -3.69
N LEU A 90 -0.85 16.01 -3.30
CA LEU A 90 -0.75 14.85 -4.18
C LEU A 90 -1.94 13.90 -3.98
N PRO A 91 -2.36 13.13 -4.97
CA PRO A 91 -1.81 13.04 -6.33
C PRO A 91 -2.11 14.28 -7.16
N LYS A 92 -1.23 14.61 -8.10
CA LYS A 92 -1.43 15.75 -9.00
C LYS A 92 -2.71 15.63 -9.83
N LYS A 93 -3.13 14.40 -10.17
CA LYS A 93 -4.40 14.11 -10.85
C LYS A 93 -5.61 14.65 -10.10
N ALA A 94 -5.59 14.68 -8.78
CA ALA A 94 -6.71 15.21 -7.99
C ALA A 94 -6.95 16.71 -8.21
N ALA A 95 -6.00 17.43 -8.81
CA ALA A 95 -6.07 18.84 -9.18
C ALA A 95 -6.61 19.74 -8.04
N ILE A 96 -6.22 19.44 -6.82
CA ILE A 96 -6.67 20.15 -5.62
C ILE A 96 -6.22 21.60 -5.67
N ARG A 97 -7.18 22.51 -5.71
CA ARG A 97 -6.92 23.96 -5.62
C ARG A 97 -6.75 24.33 -4.16
N THR A 98 -5.60 24.88 -3.84
CA THR A 98 -5.27 25.32 -2.47
C THR A 98 -5.34 26.83 -2.39
N THR A 99 -5.80 27.34 -1.26
CA THR A 99 -5.75 28.75 -0.89
C THR A 99 -4.88 28.89 0.34
N ARG A 100 -3.84 29.72 0.27
CA ARG A 100 -3.04 30.05 1.44
C ARG A 100 -3.80 31.07 2.29
N THR A 101 -4.08 30.74 3.54
CA THR A 101 -4.85 31.58 4.48
C THR A 101 -3.96 32.22 5.55
N GLY A 102 -2.66 31.86 5.56
CA GLY A 102 -1.63 32.40 6.44
C GLY A 102 -0.25 31.87 6.03
N ASP A 103 0.79 32.26 6.75
CA ASP A 103 2.15 31.78 6.47
C ASP A 103 2.30 30.29 6.79
N ASP A 104 1.47 29.77 7.66
CA ASP A 104 1.50 28.39 8.15
C ASP A 104 0.21 27.60 7.83
N GLU A 105 -0.76 28.19 7.11
CA GLU A 105 -2.06 27.58 6.89
C GLU A 105 -2.49 27.57 5.43
N VAL A 106 -3.06 26.45 5.02
CA VAL A 106 -3.66 26.25 3.70
C VAL A 106 -5.07 25.68 3.84
N ALA A 107 -5.95 26.08 2.94
CA ALA A 107 -7.32 25.58 2.81
C ALA A 107 -7.55 25.00 1.41
N PHE A 108 -8.34 23.93 1.33
CA PHE A 108 -8.77 23.30 0.10
C PHE A 108 -10.04 22.48 0.33
N THR A 109 -10.72 22.10 -0.74
CA THR A 109 -11.92 21.25 -0.66
C THR A 109 -11.58 19.82 -1.01
N LEU A 110 -12.00 18.86 -0.16
CA LEU A 110 -11.96 17.44 -0.45
C LEU A 110 -13.37 16.89 -0.70
N ALA A 111 -13.51 16.12 -1.75
CA ALA A 111 -14.68 15.28 -1.98
C ALA A 111 -14.64 14.02 -1.10
N PRO A 112 -15.79 13.41 -0.79
CA PRO A 112 -15.83 12.07 -0.19
C PRO A 112 -15.06 11.04 -1.03
N SER A 113 -14.53 10.01 -0.36
CA SER A 113 -13.69 8.96 -0.96
C SER A 113 -12.39 9.47 -1.59
N CYS A 114 -11.94 10.66 -1.21
CA CYS A 114 -10.68 11.24 -1.66
C CYS A 114 -9.58 11.03 -0.62
N GLN A 115 -8.41 10.67 -1.10
CA GLN A 115 -7.20 10.56 -0.27
C GLN A 115 -6.12 11.46 -0.88
N VAL A 116 -5.48 12.25 -0.06
CA VAL A 116 -4.43 13.18 -0.50
C VAL A 116 -3.25 13.18 0.46
N VAL A 117 -2.10 13.60 -0.04
CA VAL A 117 -0.91 13.87 0.76
C VAL A 117 -0.60 15.35 0.65
N VAL A 118 -0.53 16.02 1.79
CA VAL A 118 -0.15 17.42 1.90
C VAL A 118 1.31 17.51 2.30
N GLU A 119 2.10 18.16 1.48
CA GLU A 119 3.54 18.34 1.65
C GLU A 119 3.87 19.83 1.71
N PRO A 120 3.91 20.43 2.90
CA PRO A 120 4.17 21.87 3.02
C PRO A 120 5.55 22.30 2.58
N ASN A 121 6.55 21.39 2.69
CA ASN A 121 7.95 21.65 2.41
C ASN A 121 8.66 20.44 1.77
N GLY A 122 7.93 19.66 0.97
CA GLY A 122 8.38 18.42 0.33
C GLY A 122 7.99 17.18 1.12
N ARG A 123 8.35 16.00 0.60
CA ARG A 123 7.89 14.69 1.08
C ARG A 123 8.26 14.34 2.52
N HIS A 124 9.27 14.98 3.06
CA HIS A 124 9.62 14.83 4.46
C HIS A 124 8.61 15.60 5.32
N ARG A 125 8.09 14.97 6.36
CA ARG A 125 6.99 15.50 7.18
C ARG A 125 5.70 15.72 6.39
N ALA A 126 5.32 14.75 5.59
CA ALA A 126 4.05 14.76 4.87
C ALA A 126 2.87 14.43 5.79
N LEU A 127 1.70 14.94 5.42
CA LEU A 127 0.43 14.65 6.08
C LEU A 127 -0.50 13.94 5.09
N VAL A 128 -0.84 12.68 5.37
CA VAL A 128 -1.84 11.93 4.61
C VAL A 128 -3.22 12.25 5.16
N ILE A 129 -4.17 12.62 4.30
CA ILE A 129 -5.55 12.93 4.69
C ILE A 129 -6.50 12.04 3.88
N ALA A 130 -7.38 11.32 4.58
CA ALA A 130 -8.44 10.54 3.96
C ALA A 130 -9.83 11.07 4.34
N ALA A 131 -10.59 11.49 3.32
CA ALA A 131 -12.01 11.81 3.45
C ALA A 131 -12.82 10.57 3.07
N ASN A 132 -13.39 9.86 4.02
CA ASN A 132 -14.17 8.65 3.76
C ASN A 132 -15.67 8.98 3.59
N LEU A 133 -16.43 8.08 2.97
CA LEU A 133 -17.89 8.09 3.09
C LEU A 133 -18.30 7.63 4.50
N PRO A 134 -19.39 8.15 5.08
CA PRO A 134 -19.90 7.66 6.35
C PRO A 134 -20.21 6.15 6.31
N GLU A 135 -19.91 5.46 7.40
CA GLU A 135 -20.34 4.07 7.56
C GLU A 135 -21.86 3.97 7.71
N THR A 136 -22.46 3.09 6.93
CA THR A 136 -23.92 2.90 6.93
C THR A 136 -24.35 1.54 7.47
N ASP A 137 -23.40 0.63 7.67
CA ASP A 137 -23.64 -0.79 7.95
C ASP A 137 -22.75 -1.32 9.09
N VAL A 138 -22.62 -0.55 10.17
CA VAL A 138 -21.91 -0.99 11.39
C VAL A 138 -22.55 -2.27 11.91
N PRO A 139 -21.78 -3.36 12.11
CA PRO A 139 -22.36 -4.63 12.54
C PRO A 139 -22.79 -4.58 14.01
N ASP A 140 -23.76 -5.45 14.37
CA ASP A 140 -24.15 -5.60 15.76
C ASP A 140 -23.01 -6.25 16.56
N ALA A 141 -22.55 -5.59 17.61
CA ALA A 141 -21.51 -6.10 18.51
C ALA A 141 -21.93 -7.36 19.29
N LYS A 142 -23.22 -7.70 19.30
CA LYS A 142 -23.77 -8.90 19.96
C LYS A 142 -23.84 -10.10 19.00
N ASP A 143 -23.66 -9.91 17.71
CA ASP A 143 -23.64 -11.01 16.76
C ASP A 143 -22.45 -11.95 17.08
N PRO A 144 -22.66 -13.24 17.32
CA PRO A 144 -21.60 -14.20 17.65
C PRO A 144 -20.56 -14.36 16.54
N ASN A 145 -20.87 -13.97 15.31
CA ASN A 145 -19.95 -13.99 14.19
C ASN A 145 -19.14 -12.69 14.08
N VAL A 146 -19.36 -11.70 14.94
CA VAL A 146 -18.66 -10.42 14.93
C VAL A 146 -17.62 -10.36 16.05
N VAL A 147 -16.36 -10.24 15.68
CA VAL A 147 -15.28 -9.85 16.58
C VAL A 147 -15.24 -8.32 16.61
N PHE A 148 -15.95 -7.72 17.54
CA PHE A 148 -16.05 -6.28 17.67
C PHE A 148 -14.91 -5.75 18.56
N VAL A 149 -14.03 -4.91 17.98
CA VAL A 149 -12.96 -4.23 18.71
C VAL A 149 -13.42 -2.81 19.02
N GLN A 150 -13.65 -2.54 20.31
CA GLN A 150 -14.06 -1.24 20.82
C GLN A 150 -12.97 -0.17 20.62
N PRO A 151 -13.30 1.12 20.69
CA PRO A 151 -12.29 2.18 20.74
C PRO A 151 -11.25 1.92 21.85
N GLY A 152 -10.01 2.41 21.63
CA GLY A 152 -8.88 2.21 22.52
C GLY A 152 -7.83 1.23 21.99
N ARG A 153 -6.77 1.00 22.79
CA ARG A 153 -5.67 0.08 22.43
C ARG A 153 -5.90 -1.32 22.96
N HIS A 154 -5.81 -2.30 22.06
CA HIS A 154 -6.02 -3.71 22.36
C HIS A 154 -4.81 -4.52 21.88
N ARG A 155 -4.08 -5.13 22.80
CA ARG A 155 -2.90 -5.93 22.47
C ARG A 155 -3.28 -7.41 22.45
N ARG A 156 -3.52 -7.95 21.26
CA ARG A 156 -3.84 -9.36 21.05
C ARG A 156 -3.70 -9.78 19.60
N ASN A 157 -3.42 -11.06 19.38
CA ASN A 157 -3.51 -11.69 18.07
C ASN A 157 -4.91 -12.27 17.88
N LEU A 158 -5.46 -12.11 16.69
CA LEU A 158 -6.79 -12.63 16.34
C LEU A 158 -6.68 -13.71 15.26
N LYS A 159 -7.53 -14.71 15.38
CA LYS A 159 -7.71 -15.74 14.36
C LYS A 159 -9.18 -15.78 13.96
N LEU A 160 -9.45 -15.52 12.68
CA LEU A 160 -10.80 -15.52 12.10
C LEU A 160 -11.09 -16.87 11.43
N ALA A 161 -12.28 -17.34 11.59
CA ALA A 161 -12.84 -18.53 10.93
C ALA A 161 -13.84 -18.11 9.84
N SER A 162 -14.39 -19.10 9.13
CA SER A 162 -15.46 -18.87 8.14
C SER A 162 -16.66 -18.11 8.75
N ASN A 163 -17.24 -17.22 7.95
CA ASN A 163 -18.39 -16.38 8.29
C ASN A 163 -18.13 -15.36 9.42
N GLN A 164 -16.90 -15.09 9.77
CA GLN A 164 -16.58 -14.09 10.80
C GLN A 164 -16.25 -12.73 10.21
N THR A 165 -16.74 -11.72 10.91
CA THR A 165 -16.41 -10.32 10.67
C THR A 165 -15.56 -9.77 11.83
N LEU A 166 -14.38 -9.28 11.53
CA LEU A 166 -13.62 -8.39 12.41
C LEU A 166 -14.05 -6.96 12.13
N TYR A 167 -14.64 -6.32 13.12
CA TYR A 167 -14.98 -4.89 13.05
C TYR A 167 -14.09 -4.09 14.01
N LEU A 168 -13.37 -3.13 13.44
CA LEU A 168 -12.53 -2.20 14.19
C LEU A 168 -13.27 -0.87 14.30
N ALA A 169 -13.86 -0.58 15.45
CA ALA A 169 -14.58 0.67 15.67
C ALA A 169 -13.68 1.91 15.44
N PRO A 170 -14.26 3.09 15.14
CA PRO A 170 -13.50 4.33 15.13
C PRO A 170 -12.72 4.50 16.45
N GLY A 171 -11.41 4.76 16.35
CA GLY A 171 -10.53 4.85 17.52
C GLY A 171 -10.02 3.52 18.08
N ALA A 172 -10.40 2.39 17.52
CA ALA A 172 -9.83 1.09 17.89
C ALA A 172 -8.41 0.93 17.29
N VAL A 173 -7.46 0.50 18.10
CA VAL A 173 -6.10 0.13 17.69
C VAL A 173 -5.79 -1.27 18.18
N LEU A 174 -5.70 -2.21 17.25
CA LEU A 174 -5.31 -3.58 17.52
C LEU A 174 -3.79 -3.73 17.34
N GLU A 175 -3.05 -3.82 18.45
CA GLU A 175 -1.60 -4.07 18.43
C GLU A 175 -1.35 -5.59 18.40
N GLY A 176 -1.15 -6.14 17.22
CA GLY A 176 -0.93 -7.57 17.01
C GLY A 176 -1.24 -8.01 15.59
N SER A 177 -1.34 -9.32 15.37
CA SER A 177 -1.65 -9.91 14.07
C SER A 177 -3.11 -10.30 13.94
N VAL A 178 -3.58 -10.33 12.70
CA VAL A 178 -4.85 -10.92 12.31
C VAL A 178 -4.61 -12.01 11.28
N CYS A 179 -4.90 -13.25 11.64
CA CYS A 179 -4.89 -14.37 10.70
C CYS A 179 -6.32 -14.83 10.43
N GLY A 180 -6.63 -15.21 9.21
CA GLY A 180 -7.94 -15.74 8.85
C GLY A 180 -7.79 -16.91 7.87
N ALA A 181 -8.56 -17.98 8.10
CA ALA A 181 -8.62 -19.12 7.18
C ALA A 181 -10.04 -19.63 7.06
N GLY A 182 -10.57 -19.66 5.82
CA GLY A 182 -11.93 -20.14 5.57
C GLY A 182 -12.66 -19.39 4.47
N THR A 183 -13.98 -19.35 4.55
CA THR A 183 -14.85 -18.73 3.57
C THR A 183 -15.68 -17.61 4.20
N ASN A 184 -15.95 -16.55 3.45
CA ASN A 184 -16.75 -15.40 3.89
C ASN A 184 -16.18 -14.74 5.15
N ILE A 185 -14.92 -14.30 5.05
CA ILE A 185 -14.24 -13.56 6.11
C ILE A 185 -14.24 -12.08 5.76
N THR A 186 -14.64 -11.24 6.71
CA THR A 186 -14.63 -9.79 6.53
C THR A 186 -13.78 -9.10 7.61
N ILE A 187 -12.90 -8.18 7.19
CA ILE A 187 -12.20 -7.24 8.07
C ILE A 187 -12.62 -5.84 7.67
N ARG A 188 -13.20 -5.06 8.59
CA ARG A 188 -13.73 -3.74 8.25
C ARG A 188 -13.78 -2.78 9.43
N GLY A 189 -14.08 -1.50 9.16
CA GLY A 189 -14.27 -0.47 10.18
C GLY A 189 -13.40 0.75 9.96
N ARG A 190 -13.26 1.61 10.98
CA ARG A 190 -12.45 2.83 10.93
C ARG A 190 -11.21 2.77 11.82
N GLY A 191 -10.99 1.66 12.49
CA GLY A 191 -9.85 1.44 13.37
C GLY A 191 -8.60 0.97 12.61
N ALA A 192 -7.56 0.65 13.37
CA ALA A 192 -6.27 0.23 12.85
C ALA A 192 -5.81 -1.11 13.40
N ILE A 193 -5.09 -1.86 12.59
CA ILE A 193 -4.20 -2.94 13.00
C ILE A 193 -2.80 -2.36 12.99
N SER A 194 -2.10 -2.40 14.11
CA SER A 194 -0.82 -1.73 14.29
C SER A 194 0.31 -2.69 14.59
N GLY A 195 1.37 -2.58 13.80
CA GLY A 195 2.65 -3.24 14.03
C GLY A 195 3.74 -2.33 14.63
N LEU A 196 3.43 -1.06 14.91
CA LEU A 196 4.42 -0.06 15.35
C LEU A 196 5.17 -0.43 16.64
N CYS A 197 4.56 -1.23 17.52
CA CYS A 197 5.23 -1.69 18.73
C CYS A 197 6.27 -2.80 18.51
N TRP A 198 6.40 -3.30 17.28
CA TRP A 198 7.30 -4.37 16.92
C TRP A 198 8.43 -3.90 16.00
N GLY A 199 9.64 -4.40 16.22
CA GLY A 199 10.71 -4.27 15.26
C GLY A 199 10.67 -5.36 14.21
N HIS A 200 11.61 -5.36 13.27
CA HIS A 200 11.67 -6.34 12.20
C HIS A 200 11.79 -7.79 12.73
N TYR A 201 10.95 -8.68 12.21
CA TYR A 201 10.88 -10.07 12.69
C TYR A 201 12.16 -10.87 12.52
N LYS A 202 12.95 -10.59 11.50
CA LYS A 202 14.19 -11.31 11.19
C LYS A 202 15.42 -10.85 11.99
N GLY A 203 15.22 -10.14 13.08
CA GLY A 203 16.33 -9.72 13.96
C GLY A 203 17.08 -10.90 14.56
N PRO A 204 18.37 -10.73 14.90
CA PRO A 204 19.16 -11.78 15.54
C PRO A 204 18.55 -12.16 16.89
N GLY A 205 18.23 -13.42 17.10
CA GLY A 205 17.83 -13.96 18.40
C GLY A 205 16.40 -14.48 18.52
N GLY A 206 15.61 -14.52 17.45
CA GLY A 206 14.31 -15.21 17.49
C GLY A 206 13.18 -14.39 18.10
N ARG A 207 12.32 -14.98 18.90
CA ARG A 207 11.08 -14.38 19.41
C ARG A 207 11.35 -13.12 20.24
N MET A 208 10.91 -11.97 19.75
CA MET A 208 10.87 -10.77 20.56
C MET A 208 9.68 -10.84 21.53
N VAL A 209 9.90 -10.40 22.76
CA VAL A 209 8.86 -10.29 23.78
C VAL A 209 8.72 -8.82 24.14
N HIS A 210 7.51 -8.29 23.99
CA HIS A 210 7.21 -6.92 24.41
C HIS A 210 7.30 -6.79 25.94
N PRO A 211 7.76 -5.65 26.49
CA PRO A 211 7.58 -5.36 27.90
C PRO A 211 6.12 -5.60 28.32
N GLY A 212 5.89 -6.51 29.25
CA GLY A 212 4.55 -7.00 29.59
C GLY A 212 4.24 -8.45 29.15
N GLY A 213 5.23 -9.16 28.59
CA GLY A 213 5.12 -10.60 28.32
C GLY A 213 4.38 -10.98 27.06
N PHE A 214 3.90 -10.02 26.25
CA PHE A 214 3.26 -10.32 24.97
C PHE A 214 4.33 -10.74 23.95
N VAL A 215 4.19 -11.94 23.42
CA VAL A 215 5.15 -12.52 22.49
C VAL A 215 4.89 -11.99 21.07
N HIS A 216 5.97 -11.64 20.36
CA HIS A 216 5.89 -11.24 18.95
C HIS A 216 5.07 -12.26 18.13
N PRO A 217 4.05 -11.82 17.39
CA PRO A 217 3.12 -12.72 16.71
C PRO A 217 3.79 -13.62 15.65
N GLY A 218 4.93 -13.21 15.14
CA GLY A 218 5.54 -13.86 13.98
C GLY A 218 4.77 -13.61 12.70
N GLY A 219 5.24 -14.14 11.58
CA GLY A 219 4.56 -14.01 10.29
C GLY A 219 4.31 -12.56 9.86
N HIS A 220 3.12 -12.28 9.40
CA HIS A 220 2.69 -11.00 8.82
C HIS A 220 1.64 -10.30 9.69
N VAL A 221 1.41 -9.00 9.43
CA VAL A 221 0.43 -8.23 10.24
C VAL A 221 -0.98 -8.74 9.98
N VAL A 222 -1.36 -8.88 8.71
CA VAL A 222 -2.63 -9.50 8.31
C VAL A 222 -2.31 -10.63 7.32
N HIS A 223 -2.80 -11.85 7.61
CA HIS A 223 -2.61 -13.01 6.75
C HIS A 223 -3.91 -13.77 6.56
N LEU A 224 -4.42 -13.83 5.35
CA LEU A 224 -5.72 -14.40 5.02
C LEU A 224 -5.58 -15.52 3.99
N GLU A 225 -6.25 -16.64 4.27
CA GLU A 225 -6.37 -17.80 3.37
C GLU A 225 -7.83 -18.18 3.15
N GLY A 226 -8.19 -18.63 1.96
CA GLY A 226 -9.53 -19.15 1.64
C GLY A 226 -10.28 -18.33 0.60
N SER A 227 -11.60 -18.21 0.72
CA SER A 227 -12.42 -17.63 -0.35
C SER A 227 -13.46 -16.63 0.16
N GLN A 228 -13.95 -15.76 -0.75
CA GLN A 228 -14.94 -14.72 -0.41
C GLN A 228 -14.47 -13.84 0.75
N ILE A 229 -13.29 -13.27 0.60
CA ILE A 229 -12.64 -12.44 1.62
C ILE A 229 -12.86 -10.96 1.28
N THR A 230 -13.24 -10.17 2.28
CA THR A 230 -13.35 -8.72 2.16
C THR A 230 -12.50 -8.02 3.22
N VAL A 231 -11.61 -7.12 2.79
CA VAL A 231 -10.88 -6.22 3.68
C VAL A 231 -11.19 -4.80 3.25
N ARG A 232 -11.85 -4.02 4.10
CA ARG A 232 -12.23 -2.66 3.69
C ARG A 232 -12.21 -1.63 4.80
N ASP A 233 -11.93 -0.39 4.40
CA ASP A 233 -12.10 0.82 5.22
C ASP A 233 -11.13 0.95 6.41
N ILE A 234 -10.34 -0.05 6.72
CA ILE A 234 -9.40 -0.09 7.84
C ILE A 234 -8.06 0.57 7.53
N MET A 235 -7.25 0.73 8.57
CA MET A 235 -5.84 1.05 8.47
C MET A 235 -4.98 -0.13 8.90
N ILE A 236 -3.82 -0.29 8.24
CA ILE A 236 -2.70 -1.11 8.70
C ILE A 236 -1.53 -0.17 8.91
N VAL A 237 -1.06 -0.03 10.15
CA VAL A 237 -0.13 1.04 10.54
C VAL A 237 1.18 0.43 11.04
N GLY A 238 2.24 0.62 10.27
CA GLY A 238 3.52 -0.03 10.51
C GLY A 238 3.41 -1.55 10.41
N ALA A 239 4.50 -2.19 10.12
CA ALA A 239 4.56 -3.64 10.05
C ALA A 239 5.92 -4.11 10.56
N TRP A 240 6.01 -5.34 11.03
CA TRP A 240 7.28 -6.01 11.36
C TRP A 240 7.77 -6.94 10.25
N SER A 241 6.96 -7.13 9.23
CA SER A 241 7.14 -7.87 7.99
C SER A 241 6.04 -7.44 7.02
N TRP A 242 5.66 -8.20 6.02
CA TRP A 242 4.60 -7.89 5.06
C TRP A 242 3.30 -7.44 5.74
N CYS A 243 2.67 -6.40 5.20
CA CYS A 243 1.49 -5.78 5.83
C CYS A 243 0.23 -6.62 5.66
N LEU A 244 -0.20 -6.84 4.40
CA LEU A 244 -1.39 -7.63 4.06
C LEU A 244 -1.02 -8.75 3.10
N VAL A 245 -1.21 -9.98 3.53
CA VAL A 245 -0.94 -11.18 2.75
C VAL A 245 -2.24 -11.89 2.42
N LEU A 246 -2.48 -12.09 1.15
CA LEU A 246 -3.56 -12.92 0.60
C LEU A 246 -2.91 -14.19 0.06
N ASP A 247 -3.02 -15.31 0.77
CA ASP A 247 -2.34 -16.56 0.39
C ASP A 247 -3.33 -17.69 0.15
N LYS A 248 -3.28 -18.32 -1.01
CA LYS A 248 -4.26 -19.34 -1.43
C LYS A 248 -5.70 -18.84 -1.34
N THR A 249 -5.94 -17.63 -1.84
CA THR A 249 -7.25 -17.01 -1.80
C THR A 249 -7.92 -16.97 -3.17
N ASP A 250 -9.25 -16.94 -3.17
CA ASP A 250 -10.05 -16.64 -4.34
C ASP A 250 -11.24 -15.74 -4.00
N ARG A 251 -11.69 -14.92 -4.96
CA ARG A 251 -12.77 -13.95 -4.79
C ARG A 251 -12.52 -13.01 -3.60
N VAL A 252 -11.47 -12.20 -3.72
CA VAL A 252 -11.07 -11.24 -2.69
C VAL A 252 -11.37 -9.82 -3.11
N LEU A 253 -11.89 -9.02 -2.19
CA LEU A 253 -12.01 -7.58 -2.32
C LEU A 253 -11.21 -6.88 -1.22
N VAL A 254 -10.25 -6.05 -1.64
CA VAL A 254 -9.57 -5.06 -0.79
C VAL A 254 -10.02 -3.67 -1.25
N ASP A 255 -10.73 -2.92 -0.40
CA ASP A 255 -11.34 -1.65 -0.78
C ASP A 255 -11.12 -0.56 0.28
N ASN A 256 -10.62 0.58 -0.14
CA ASN A 256 -10.41 1.74 0.75
C ASN A 256 -9.55 1.43 1.99
N VAL A 257 -8.56 0.56 1.82
CA VAL A 257 -7.59 0.24 2.89
C VAL A 257 -6.44 1.24 2.85
N LYS A 258 -5.96 1.67 4.03
CA LYS A 258 -4.81 2.55 4.15
C LYS A 258 -3.67 1.78 4.79
N ILE A 259 -2.67 1.43 4.01
CA ILE A 259 -1.42 0.85 4.51
C ILE A 259 -0.44 1.99 4.72
N LEU A 260 -0.12 2.23 5.98
CA LEU A 260 0.76 3.29 6.45
C LEU A 260 2.07 2.66 6.94
N GLY A 261 2.84 2.16 5.98
CA GLY A 261 4.10 1.45 6.17
C GLY A 261 5.32 2.36 6.22
N GLY A 262 6.48 1.82 5.85
CA GLY A 262 7.77 2.52 5.96
C GLY A 262 8.43 2.32 7.32
N HIS A 263 7.98 1.32 8.09
CA HIS A 263 8.41 1.09 9.47
C HIS A 263 9.63 0.18 9.57
N VAL A 264 9.68 -0.89 8.78
CA VAL A 264 10.80 -1.84 8.75
C VAL A 264 11.12 -2.25 7.32
N ILE A 265 12.23 -2.94 7.13
CA ILE A 265 12.52 -3.66 5.88
C ILE A 265 11.54 -4.83 5.71
N ASN A 266 11.24 -5.20 4.47
CA ASN A 266 10.24 -6.21 4.13
C ASN A 266 8.84 -5.86 4.66
N ASP A 267 8.49 -4.60 4.76
CA ASP A 267 7.13 -4.17 5.01
C ASP A 267 6.36 -3.98 3.69
N ASP A 268 6.39 -5.02 2.86
CA ASP A 268 5.64 -5.06 1.62
C ASP A 268 4.19 -4.65 1.88
N GLY A 269 3.58 -3.93 0.95
CA GLY A 269 2.22 -3.41 1.13
C GLY A 269 1.18 -4.52 1.05
N ILE A 270 0.92 -5.03 -0.15
CA ILE A 270 -0.02 -6.14 -0.37
C ILE A 270 0.66 -7.23 -1.19
N ASP A 271 0.78 -8.41 -0.59
CA ASP A 271 1.29 -9.62 -1.22
C ASP A 271 0.14 -10.52 -1.65
N ILE A 272 0.05 -10.80 -2.93
CA ILE A 272 -0.98 -11.65 -3.52
C ILE A 272 -0.33 -12.99 -3.91
N CYS A 273 -0.50 -13.99 -3.06
CA CYS A 273 0.26 -15.22 -3.10
C CYS A 273 -0.66 -16.40 -3.42
N ARG A 274 -0.37 -17.17 -4.48
CA ARG A 274 -1.17 -18.34 -4.85
C ARG A 274 -2.67 -18.07 -4.92
N SER A 275 -3.06 -16.96 -5.53
CA SER A 275 -4.41 -16.43 -5.43
C SER A 275 -5.02 -16.11 -6.79
N SER A 276 -6.35 -16.12 -6.86
CA SER A 276 -7.11 -15.78 -8.05
C SER A 276 -8.31 -14.89 -7.74
N ASP A 277 -8.79 -14.18 -8.76
CA ASP A 277 -9.99 -13.35 -8.68
C ASP A 277 -9.91 -12.32 -7.55
N VAL A 278 -8.82 -11.55 -7.55
CA VAL A 278 -8.52 -10.54 -6.52
C VAL A 278 -8.76 -9.13 -7.09
N THR A 279 -9.51 -8.33 -6.37
CA THR A 279 -9.68 -6.89 -6.65
C THR A 279 -9.14 -6.07 -5.50
N ILE A 280 -8.22 -5.14 -5.80
CA ILE A 280 -7.69 -4.14 -4.87
C ILE A 280 -8.01 -2.77 -5.44
N ARG A 281 -8.73 -1.93 -4.68
CA ARG A 281 -9.14 -0.63 -5.19
C ARG A 281 -9.23 0.45 -4.12
N ASN A 282 -9.25 1.72 -4.57
CA ASN A 282 -9.47 2.91 -3.74
C ASN A 282 -8.53 2.99 -2.52
N SER A 283 -7.36 2.36 -2.56
CA SER A 283 -6.50 2.15 -1.41
C SER A 283 -5.25 3.03 -1.47
N PHE A 284 -4.79 3.46 -0.30
CA PHE A 284 -3.52 4.15 -0.13
C PHE A 284 -2.49 3.16 0.43
N ILE A 285 -1.36 3.02 -0.24
CA ILE A 285 -0.34 2.04 0.14
C ILE A 285 1.02 2.72 0.14
N ARG A 286 1.57 2.91 1.32
CA ARG A 286 2.97 3.29 1.51
C ARG A 286 3.74 2.13 2.07
N ALA A 287 4.84 1.76 1.43
CA ALA A 287 5.72 0.69 1.86
C ALA A 287 7.18 1.09 1.68
N GLN A 288 8.08 0.50 2.45
CA GLN A 288 9.50 0.62 2.21
C GLN A 288 9.96 -0.41 1.19
N ASP A 289 9.40 -1.62 1.26
CA ASP A 289 9.60 -2.68 0.26
C ASP A 289 8.54 -2.59 -0.85
N ASP A 290 8.16 -3.66 -1.50
CA ASP A 290 7.28 -3.67 -2.65
C ASP A 290 5.85 -3.25 -2.28
N THR A 291 5.24 -2.30 -3.00
CA THR A 291 3.88 -1.84 -2.62
C THR A 291 2.79 -2.84 -3.03
N ILE A 292 2.86 -3.38 -4.25
CA ILE A 292 1.95 -4.41 -4.76
C ILE A 292 2.80 -5.56 -5.31
N ALA A 293 2.66 -6.74 -4.71
CA ALA A 293 3.54 -7.86 -4.96
C ALA A 293 2.80 -9.19 -5.21
N PRO A 294 2.32 -9.46 -6.45
CA PRO A 294 1.91 -10.80 -6.83
C PRO A 294 3.08 -11.78 -6.79
N LYS A 295 2.97 -12.83 -5.96
CA LYS A 295 4.03 -13.81 -5.70
C LYS A 295 3.52 -15.24 -5.88
N TRP A 296 4.42 -16.19 -6.12
CA TRP A 296 4.23 -17.60 -6.40
C TRP A 296 3.43 -17.84 -7.69
N TRP A 297 2.15 -17.57 -7.73
CA TRP A 297 1.29 -17.46 -8.90
C TRP A 297 0.10 -16.56 -8.56
N CYS A 298 -0.46 -15.90 -9.58
CA CYS A 298 -1.60 -15.01 -9.40
C CYS A 298 -2.39 -14.94 -10.73
N GLU A 299 -3.69 -15.15 -10.67
CA GLU A 299 -4.56 -15.13 -11.85
C GLU A 299 -5.77 -14.22 -11.63
N ASN A 300 -6.15 -13.44 -12.65
CA ASN A 300 -7.29 -12.51 -12.60
C ASN A 300 -7.17 -11.48 -11.47
N LEU A 301 -6.09 -10.71 -11.47
CA LEU A 301 -5.87 -9.61 -10.53
C LEU A 301 -6.31 -8.29 -11.17
N LEU A 302 -7.10 -7.51 -10.44
CA LEU A 302 -7.39 -6.12 -10.74
C LEU A 302 -6.92 -5.23 -9.59
N VAL A 303 -6.00 -4.31 -9.89
CA VAL A 303 -5.61 -3.21 -9.00
C VAL A 303 -6.01 -1.90 -9.66
N GLU A 304 -6.91 -1.14 -9.03
CA GLU A 304 -7.38 0.10 -9.64
C GLU A 304 -7.63 1.23 -8.62
N LYS A 305 -7.51 2.46 -9.08
CA LYS A 305 -7.79 3.66 -8.28
C LYS A 305 -7.03 3.69 -6.96
N CYS A 306 -5.79 3.25 -7.00
CA CYS A 306 -4.91 3.20 -5.83
C CYS A 306 -3.88 4.31 -5.86
N ILE A 307 -3.45 4.71 -4.68
CA ILE A 307 -2.36 5.65 -4.47
C ILE A 307 -1.20 4.89 -3.83
N LEU A 308 -0.06 4.89 -4.49
CA LEU A 308 1.14 4.19 -4.04
C LEU A 308 2.25 5.16 -3.66
N TRP A 309 3.04 4.79 -2.66
CA TRP A 309 4.25 5.49 -2.27
C TRP A 309 5.30 4.46 -1.87
N THR A 310 6.42 4.41 -2.55
CA THR A 310 7.53 3.52 -2.21
C THR A 310 8.75 4.30 -1.75
N ASP A 311 9.36 3.84 -0.65
CA ASP A 311 10.53 4.49 -0.05
C ASP A 311 11.86 3.84 -0.46
N ALA A 312 11.86 2.59 -0.97
CA ALA A 312 13.10 1.91 -1.34
C ALA A 312 13.00 0.88 -2.46
N ALA A 313 11.90 0.17 -2.57
CA ALA A 313 11.75 -0.94 -3.53
C ALA A 313 10.73 -0.64 -4.64
N ASN A 314 10.01 -1.63 -5.15
CA ASN A 314 9.24 -1.48 -6.36
C ASN A 314 7.81 -0.98 -6.09
N ALA A 315 7.28 -0.14 -6.98
CA ALA A 315 5.85 0.14 -6.94
C ALA A 315 5.04 -1.10 -7.34
N PHE A 316 5.52 -1.84 -8.33
CA PHE A 316 4.93 -3.11 -8.74
C PHE A 316 6.02 -4.18 -8.85
N ARG A 317 5.89 -5.25 -8.06
CA ARG A 317 6.76 -6.41 -8.12
C ARG A 317 5.98 -7.63 -8.54
N VAL A 318 6.13 -8.09 -9.78
CA VAL A 318 5.40 -9.24 -10.31
C VAL A 318 6.35 -10.43 -10.44
N GLY A 319 6.15 -11.44 -9.61
CA GLY A 319 6.99 -12.64 -9.61
C GLY A 319 8.22 -12.54 -8.72
N TYR A 320 9.36 -13.09 -9.16
CA TYR A 320 10.55 -13.44 -8.39
C TYR A 320 10.33 -14.70 -7.54
N GLU A 321 9.54 -14.64 -6.48
CA GLU A 321 9.08 -15.83 -5.77
C GLU A 321 7.98 -16.50 -6.61
N CYS A 322 8.35 -17.27 -7.60
CA CYS A 322 7.44 -18.01 -8.44
C CYS A 322 7.39 -19.47 -8.04
N LEU A 323 6.21 -20.06 -8.08
CA LEU A 323 6.00 -21.47 -7.80
C LEU A 323 4.95 -22.02 -8.78
N PRO A 324 5.36 -22.74 -9.84
CA PRO A 324 4.43 -23.30 -10.80
C PRO A 324 3.70 -24.50 -10.17
N GLU A 325 2.55 -24.26 -9.58
CA GLU A 325 1.68 -25.30 -9.03
C GLU A 325 0.57 -25.63 -10.03
N ASN A 326 0.43 -26.89 -10.40
CA ASN A 326 -0.65 -27.38 -11.25
C ASN A 326 -0.87 -26.57 -12.56
N GLY A 327 0.21 -26.10 -13.18
CA GLY A 327 0.15 -25.27 -14.38
C GLY A 327 -0.31 -23.84 -14.16
N ARG A 328 -0.46 -23.39 -12.92
CA ARG A 328 -0.75 -22.00 -12.54
C ARG A 328 0.43 -21.09 -12.90
N GLY A 329 0.12 -19.82 -13.10
CA GLY A 329 1.10 -18.78 -13.44
C GLY A 329 0.63 -17.40 -13.08
N PHE A 330 1.16 -16.40 -13.74
CA PHE A 330 0.70 -15.02 -13.60
C PHE A 330 -0.10 -14.67 -14.87
N ARG A 331 -1.43 -14.61 -14.74
CA ARG A 331 -2.32 -14.44 -15.89
C ARG A 331 -3.39 -13.40 -15.65
N ASN A 332 -3.64 -12.57 -16.67
CA ASN A 332 -4.69 -11.55 -16.62
C ASN A 332 -4.51 -10.59 -15.42
N LEU A 333 -3.33 -10.00 -15.29
CA LEU A 333 -3.06 -9.03 -14.25
C LEU A 333 -3.26 -7.62 -14.82
N VAL A 334 -4.16 -6.86 -14.21
CA VAL A 334 -4.51 -5.50 -14.63
C VAL A 334 -4.22 -4.53 -13.51
N PHE A 335 -3.37 -3.55 -13.80
CA PHE A 335 -3.07 -2.41 -12.94
C PHE A 335 -3.50 -1.15 -13.68
N ARG A 336 -4.53 -0.46 -13.18
CA ARG A 336 -5.07 0.71 -13.89
C ARG A 336 -5.50 1.84 -12.99
N ASP A 337 -5.43 3.07 -13.50
CA ASP A 337 -5.83 4.28 -12.78
C ASP A 337 -5.11 4.38 -11.42
N ILE A 338 -3.77 4.41 -11.44
CA ILE A 338 -2.94 4.40 -10.24
C ILE A 338 -2.03 5.61 -10.22
N ASP A 339 -1.95 6.27 -9.07
CA ASP A 339 -1.03 7.36 -8.81
C ASP A 339 0.11 6.89 -7.90
N VAL A 340 1.34 6.93 -8.40
CA VAL A 340 2.55 6.69 -7.63
C VAL A 340 3.12 8.04 -7.21
N LEU A 341 2.89 8.44 -5.97
CA LEU A 341 3.23 9.79 -5.48
C LEU A 341 4.74 10.01 -5.43
N HIS A 342 5.43 9.05 -4.84
CA HIS A 342 6.88 9.06 -4.68
C HIS A 342 7.46 7.70 -5.05
N LEU A 343 8.49 7.74 -5.87
CA LEU A 343 9.29 6.60 -6.22
C LEU A 343 10.73 6.88 -5.82
N SER A 344 11.21 6.26 -4.75
CA SER A 344 12.55 6.42 -4.26
C SER A 344 13.29 5.09 -4.23
N LEU A 345 13.79 4.70 -5.39
CA LEU A 345 14.43 3.41 -5.60
C LEU A 345 15.84 3.36 -5.05
N HIS A 346 16.25 2.21 -4.57
CA HIS A 346 17.65 1.96 -4.31
C HIS A 346 18.41 1.83 -5.64
N LYS A 347 19.49 2.57 -5.81
CA LYS A 347 20.27 2.53 -7.06
C LYS A 347 20.98 1.18 -7.19
N ASN A 348 20.51 0.36 -8.13
CA ASN A 348 21.08 -0.95 -8.43
C ASN A 348 21.39 -1.06 -9.93
N LYS A 349 22.26 -1.99 -10.26
CA LYS A 349 22.50 -2.35 -11.66
C LYS A 349 21.36 -3.22 -12.15
N PRO A 350 20.83 -3.01 -13.36
CA PRO A 350 19.69 -3.81 -13.88
C PRO A 350 19.99 -5.31 -13.96
N GLU A 351 21.26 -5.65 -14.09
CA GLU A 351 21.71 -7.04 -14.16
C GLU A 351 21.70 -7.73 -12.79
N THR A 352 21.61 -6.95 -11.69
CA THR A 352 21.56 -7.54 -10.37
C THR A 352 20.19 -8.17 -10.12
N PHE A 353 20.19 -9.19 -9.31
CA PHE A 353 19.02 -9.95 -8.91
C PHE A 353 17.95 -9.09 -8.19
N TRP A 354 18.39 -8.07 -7.45
CA TRP A 354 17.55 -7.16 -6.68
C TRP A 354 17.53 -5.75 -7.27
N ALA A 355 17.44 -5.64 -8.59
CA ALA A 355 17.34 -4.33 -9.21
C ALA A 355 15.98 -3.72 -8.91
N ASN A 356 15.92 -2.76 -7.98
CA ASN A 356 14.71 -2.02 -7.71
C ASN A 356 14.37 -1.09 -8.88
N CYS A 357 13.10 -1.07 -9.25
CA CYS A 357 12.60 -0.27 -10.36
C CYS A 357 11.12 0.08 -10.14
N ALA A 358 10.55 0.91 -10.98
CA ALA A 358 9.13 1.25 -10.84
C ALA A 358 8.24 0.02 -11.06
N ILE A 359 8.51 -0.73 -12.14
CA ILE A 359 7.79 -1.96 -12.49
C ILE A 359 8.83 -3.07 -12.71
N PHE A 360 8.81 -4.08 -11.86
CA PHE A 360 9.65 -5.26 -11.99
C PHE A 360 8.82 -6.51 -12.28
N ILE A 361 9.05 -7.12 -13.43
CA ILE A 361 8.39 -8.36 -13.85
C ILE A 361 9.47 -9.43 -13.98
N GLN A 362 9.39 -10.47 -13.15
CA GLN A 362 10.47 -11.43 -12.99
C GLN A 362 9.98 -12.88 -13.10
N PRO A 363 9.67 -13.36 -14.32
CA PRO A 363 9.34 -14.75 -14.55
C PRO A 363 10.52 -15.65 -14.17
N SER A 364 10.30 -16.51 -13.18
CA SER A 364 11.30 -17.47 -12.71
C SER A 364 10.67 -18.85 -12.50
N ASN A 365 11.49 -19.83 -12.17
CA ASN A 365 11.06 -21.14 -11.68
C ASN A 365 10.04 -21.83 -12.63
N ALA A 366 10.29 -21.80 -13.95
CA ALA A 366 9.45 -22.37 -15.01
C ALA A 366 8.03 -21.78 -15.10
N THR A 367 7.76 -20.63 -14.50
CA THR A 367 6.42 -20.03 -14.43
C THR A 367 6.10 -19.22 -15.70
N ALA A 368 4.87 -19.36 -16.20
CA ALA A 368 4.37 -18.58 -17.32
C ALA A 368 3.71 -17.29 -16.84
N PHE A 369 4.02 -16.18 -17.51
CA PHE A 369 3.39 -14.87 -17.35
C PHE A 369 2.68 -14.52 -18.65
N GLU A 370 1.38 -14.21 -18.55
CA GLU A 370 0.52 -14.00 -19.71
C GLU A 370 -0.48 -12.86 -19.46
N ASN A 371 -0.63 -11.96 -20.43
CA ASN A 371 -1.63 -10.89 -20.42
C ASN A 371 -1.51 -9.96 -19.20
N LEU A 372 -0.41 -9.26 -19.07
CA LEU A 372 -0.20 -8.20 -18.09
C LEU A 372 -0.55 -6.84 -18.70
N LEU A 373 -1.33 -6.03 -17.99
CA LEU A 373 -1.71 -4.68 -18.42
C LEU A 373 -1.41 -3.67 -17.33
N PHE A 374 -0.62 -2.67 -17.66
CA PHE A 374 -0.41 -1.45 -16.88
C PHE A 374 -1.00 -0.28 -17.67
N ASP A 375 -2.08 0.34 -17.17
CA ASP A 375 -2.86 1.32 -17.90
C ASP A 375 -3.20 2.54 -17.03
N ASP A 376 -3.02 3.74 -17.56
CA ASP A 376 -3.31 5.00 -16.86
C ASP A 376 -2.60 5.07 -15.49
N ILE A 377 -1.26 4.95 -15.51
CA ILE A 377 -0.42 5.05 -14.31
C ILE A 377 0.41 6.34 -14.36
N ARG A 378 0.37 7.09 -13.27
CA ARG A 378 1.05 8.37 -13.13
C ARG A 378 2.08 8.28 -12.02
N PHE A 379 3.32 8.59 -12.34
CA PHE A 379 4.40 8.77 -11.37
C PHE A 379 4.58 10.26 -11.12
N ASP A 380 4.10 10.77 -10.00
CA ASP A 380 4.11 12.19 -9.67
C ASP A 380 5.51 12.73 -9.35
N SER A 381 6.36 11.89 -8.75
CA SER A 381 7.75 12.23 -8.46
C SER A 381 8.63 10.98 -8.45
N VAL A 382 9.79 11.08 -9.10
CA VAL A 382 10.87 10.09 -9.02
C VAL A 382 12.08 10.79 -8.42
N GLU A 383 12.33 10.55 -7.13
CA GLU A 383 13.42 11.23 -6.43
C GLU A 383 14.75 10.50 -6.57
N ARG A 384 14.71 9.21 -6.86
CA ARG A 384 15.89 8.39 -6.95
C ARG A 384 15.63 7.12 -7.74
N GLY A 385 16.63 6.70 -8.50
CA GLY A 385 16.59 5.48 -9.31
C GLY A 385 16.60 5.79 -10.80
N ASP A 386 17.01 4.81 -11.58
CA ASP A 386 17.25 4.97 -13.01
C ASP A 386 16.58 3.88 -13.85
N ILE A 387 15.73 3.03 -13.25
CA ILE A 387 15.06 1.97 -13.99
C ILE A 387 13.53 2.12 -13.82
N PHE A 388 12.88 2.39 -14.95
CA PHE A 388 11.43 2.43 -15.02
C PHE A 388 10.84 1.02 -15.06
N LEU A 389 11.27 0.22 -16.03
CA LEU A 389 10.79 -1.14 -16.24
C LEU A 389 11.97 -2.11 -16.28
N ASN A 390 11.87 -3.18 -15.52
CA ASN A 390 12.77 -4.32 -15.64
C ASN A 390 11.97 -5.60 -15.85
N ILE A 391 12.13 -6.21 -17.02
CA ILE A 391 11.58 -7.54 -17.28
C ILE A 391 12.75 -8.49 -17.46
N LYS A 392 12.83 -9.50 -16.60
CA LYS A 392 13.94 -10.43 -16.62
C LYS A 392 13.45 -11.85 -16.38
N THR A 393 13.50 -12.69 -17.44
CA THR A 393 13.32 -14.14 -17.25
C THR A 393 14.62 -14.72 -16.73
N GLN A 394 14.56 -15.49 -15.65
CA GLN A 394 15.78 -16.02 -15.04
C GLN A 394 15.53 -17.28 -14.23
N SER A 395 16.59 -18.05 -14.06
CA SER A 395 16.65 -19.12 -13.07
C SER A 395 17.04 -18.51 -11.71
N ILE A 396 16.27 -18.76 -10.70
CA ILE A 396 16.56 -18.35 -9.34
C ILE A 396 16.84 -19.58 -8.50
N VAL A 397 18.05 -19.68 -8.02
CA VAL A 397 18.46 -20.78 -7.14
C VAL A 397 18.47 -20.30 -5.70
N GLY A 398 17.59 -20.85 -4.87
CA GLY A 398 17.47 -20.46 -3.46
C GLY A 398 16.39 -21.25 -2.74
N THR A 399 16.16 -20.92 -1.48
CA THR A 399 15.19 -21.61 -0.62
C THR A 399 13.74 -21.47 -1.08
N LEU A 400 13.44 -20.48 -1.90
CA LEU A 400 12.09 -20.16 -2.38
C LEU A 400 11.78 -20.75 -3.77
N THR A 401 12.74 -21.42 -4.42
CA THR A 401 12.59 -21.92 -5.77
C THR A 401 12.81 -23.43 -5.84
N ARG A 402 11.93 -24.13 -6.57
CA ARG A 402 12.00 -25.58 -6.75
C ARG A 402 12.57 -26.01 -8.11
N SER A 403 12.69 -25.09 -9.04
CA SER A 403 13.18 -25.34 -10.39
C SER A 403 14.39 -24.47 -10.70
N LYS A 404 15.30 -25.01 -11.50
CA LYS A 404 16.42 -24.25 -12.08
C LYS A 404 16.07 -23.60 -13.40
N GLU A 405 14.86 -23.81 -13.91
CA GLU A 405 14.42 -23.23 -15.17
C GLU A 405 13.98 -21.78 -14.98
N ALA A 406 14.24 -20.95 -15.97
CA ALA A 406 13.67 -19.62 -16.02
C ALA A 406 12.17 -19.69 -16.32
N GLY A 407 11.45 -18.61 -16.07
CA GLY A 407 10.08 -18.46 -16.55
C GLY A 407 10.02 -17.85 -17.95
N ARG A 408 8.83 -17.57 -18.46
CA ARG A 408 8.59 -16.92 -19.75
C ARG A 408 7.50 -15.86 -19.63
N LEU A 409 7.56 -14.84 -20.47
CA LEU A 409 6.55 -13.80 -20.58
C LEU A 409 5.94 -13.79 -21.99
N ARG A 410 4.62 -13.75 -22.04
CA ARG A 410 3.86 -13.51 -23.28
C ARG A 410 2.76 -12.49 -23.06
N GLY A 411 2.95 -11.29 -23.60
CA GLY A 411 2.00 -10.20 -23.53
C GLY A 411 2.13 -9.37 -22.24
N CYS A 412 2.71 -8.19 -22.40
CA CYS A 412 2.75 -7.15 -21.39
C CYS A 412 2.53 -5.80 -22.07
N THR A 413 1.42 -5.15 -21.77
CA THR A 413 1.09 -3.85 -22.33
C THR A 413 1.25 -2.76 -21.26
N LEU A 414 2.03 -1.74 -21.58
CA LEU A 414 2.15 -0.50 -20.82
C LEU A 414 1.48 0.60 -21.64
N ARG A 415 0.38 1.15 -21.15
CA ARG A 415 -0.42 2.12 -21.87
C ARG A 415 -0.77 3.33 -21.00
N ASN A 416 -0.78 4.53 -21.59
CA ASN A 416 -1.12 5.77 -20.90
C ASN A 416 -0.31 5.95 -19.60
N ILE A 417 1.01 5.81 -19.67
CA ILE A 417 1.86 5.94 -18.48
C ILE A 417 2.63 7.24 -18.54
N HIS A 418 2.49 8.04 -17.51
CA HIS A 418 3.15 9.33 -17.39
C HIS A 418 4.11 9.37 -16.20
N ILE A 419 5.39 9.66 -16.48
CA ILE A 419 6.43 9.85 -15.46
C ILE A 419 6.74 11.34 -15.38
N ALA A 420 6.24 11.99 -14.33
CA ALA A 420 6.54 13.40 -14.08
C ALA A 420 7.84 13.55 -13.30
N ASN A 421 8.67 14.51 -13.69
CA ASN A 421 9.92 14.85 -13.00
C ASN A 421 10.80 13.62 -12.70
N PRO A 422 11.18 12.83 -13.72
CA PRO A 422 12.09 11.72 -13.51
C PRO A 422 13.40 12.24 -12.94
N PHE A 423 13.98 11.52 -11.98
CA PHE A 423 15.24 11.88 -11.31
C PHE A 423 16.36 12.18 -12.32
N ASP A 424 16.43 11.38 -13.36
CA ASP A 424 17.31 11.58 -14.50
C ASP A 424 16.62 11.00 -15.74
N ALA A 425 15.96 11.89 -16.50
CA ALA A 425 15.19 11.51 -17.68
C ALA A 425 16.06 10.85 -18.77
N GLU A 426 17.34 11.18 -18.85
CA GLU A 426 18.24 10.60 -19.86
C GLU A 426 18.69 9.19 -19.50
N THR A 427 18.72 8.86 -18.20
CA THR A 427 19.17 7.57 -17.70
C THR A 427 18.03 6.66 -17.24
N MET A 428 16.81 7.15 -17.16
CA MET A 428 15.66 6.32 -16.81
C MET A 428 15.42 5.28 -17.89
N ARG A 429 15.61 4.00 -17.55
CA ARG A 429 15.80 2.92 -18.51
C ARG A 429 14.66 1.91 -18.49
N VAL A 430 14.45 1.30 -19.64
CA VAL A 430 13.75 0.03 -19.79
C VAL A 430 14.78 -1.07 -20.01
N HIS A 431 14.76 -2.11 -19.19
CA HIS A 431 15.63 -3.26 -19.29
C HIS A 431 14.81 -4.52 -19.56
N LEU A 432 15.11 -5.19 -20.66
CA LEU A 432 14.49 -6.45 -21.07
C LEU A 432 15.60 -7.49 -21.26
N GLU A 433 15.57 -8.57 -20.49
CA GLU A 433 16.59 -9.63 -20.54
C GLU A 433 15.93 -11.00 -20.50
N ALA A 434 15.96 -11.72 -21.62
CA ALA A 434 15.56 -13.11 -21.68
C ALA A 434 16.72 -14.03 -21.24
N ALA A 435 16.42 -15.07 -20.49
CA ALA A 435 17.42 -16.04 -20.06
C ALA A 435 18.04 -16.80 -21.24
N ASP A 436 17.19 -17.22 -22.17
CA ASP A 436 17.56 -17.91 -23.39
C ASP A 436 16.37 -17.94 -24.38
N ALA A 437 16.52 -18.62 -25.52
CA ALA A 437 15.50 -18.72 -26.55
C ALA A 437 14.27 -19.56 -26.13
N ALA A 438 14.42 -20.46 -25.16
CA ALA A 438 13.30 -21.26 -24.63
C ALA A 438 12.45 -20.50 -23.60
N HIS A 439 13.00 -19.41 -23.04
CA HIS A 439 12.37 -18.58 -22.01
C HIS A 439 12.21 -17.12 -22.48
N PRO A 440 11.47 -16.89 -23.58
CA PRO A 440 11.42 -15.59 -24.23
C PRO A 440 10.62 -14.55 -23.41
N ILE A 441 10.88 -13.30 -23.75
CA ILE A 441 10.03 -12.15 -23.45
C ILE A 441 9.35 -11.75 -24.77
N GLU A 442 8.05 -11.98 -24.88
CA GLU A 442 7.28 -11.74 -26.09
C GLU A 442 6.11 -10.78 -25.85
N GLY A 443 5.76 -9.98 -26.86
CA GLY A 443 4.56 -9.16 -26.85
C GLY A 443 4.59 -8.03 -25.82
N VAL A 444 5.75 -7.41 -25.60
CA VAL A 444 5.85 -6.17 -24.79
C VAL A 444 5.47 -4.99 -25.67
N VAL A 445 4.42 -4.27 -25.29
CA VAL A 445 3.89 -3.13 -26.03
C VAL A 445 3.95 -1.88 -25.17
N PHE A 446 4.45 -0.80 -25.74
CA PHE A 446 4.43 0.54 -25.17
C PHE A 446 3.47 1.42 -26.01
N ASP A 447 2.44 1.94 -25.38
CA ASP A 447 1.41 2.76 -26.00
C ASP A 447 1.19 4.00 -25.14
N ASP A 448 1.58 5.18 -25.64
CA ASP A 448 1.57 6.44 -24.91
C ASP A 448 2.26 6.37 -23.52
N VAL A 449 3.54 6.04 -23.52
CA VAL A 449 4.39 6.04 -22.33
C VAL A 449 5.41 7.17 -22.42
N THR A 450 5.43 8.06 -21.43
CA THR A 450 6.25 9.27 -21.46
C THR A 450 7.15 9.42 -20.21
N GLY A 451 8.26 10.13 -20.35
CA GLY A 451 9.14 10.48 -19.23
C GLY A 451 10.28 9.50 -18.97
N TYR A 452 10.57 8.57 -19.88
CA TYR A 452 11.75 7.70 -19.82
C TYR A 452 12.69 7.96 -21.02
N GLY A 453 14.01 7.77 -20.82
CA GLY A 453 14.99 8.20 -21.81
C GLY A 453 15.48 7.14 -22.78
N ARG A 454 15.61 5.87 -22.40
CA ARG A 454 16.21 4.83 -23.26
C ARG A 454 15.57 3.47 -23.06
N VAL A 455 15.25 2.81 -24.15
CA VAL A 455 15.00 1.36 -24.19
C VAL A 455 16.35 0.68 -24.41
N SER A 456 16.91 0.04 -23.40
CA SER A 456 18.07 -0.83 -23.60
C SER A 456 17.61 -2.10 -24.30
N ALA A 457 18.27 -2.40 -25.42
CA ALA A 457 17.91 -3.50 -26.32
C ALA A 457 17.76 -4.83 -25.60
N VAL A 458 16.82 -5.62 -26.10
CA VAL A 458 16.67 -7.04 -25.79
C VAL A 458 18.04 -7.72 -25.96
N ARG A 459 18.68 -8.10 -24.87
CA ARG A 459 19.81 -9.01 -24.91
C ARG A 459 19.27 -10.41 -24.74
N THR A 460 19.23 -11.17 -25.82
CA THR A 460 19.27 -12.62 -25.76
C THR A 460 20.71 -12.98 -25.42
N SER A 461 21.06 -13.11 -24.14
CA SER A 461 22.38 -13.55 -23.74
C SER A 461 22.38 -15.06 -23.58
N ALA A 462 23.26 -15.74 -24.32
CA ALA A 462 23.63 -17.11 -23.97
C ALA A 462 24.20 -17.10 -22.53
N PRO A 463 23.89 -18.12 -21.70
CA PRO A 463 24.37 -18.17 -20.33
C PRO A 463 25.90 -18.28 -20.32
N SER A 464 26.56 -17.28 -19.78
CA SER A 464 27.96 -17.42 -19.37
C SER A 464 27.99 -18.23 -18.08
N PRO A 465 28.73 -19.35 -18.01
CA PRO A 465 28.86 -20.10 -16.77
C PRO A 465 29.64 -19.24 -15.77
N ARG A 466 28.98 -18.79 -14.71
CA ARG A 466 29.67 -18.12 -13.61
C ARG A 466 30.28 -19.16 -12.67
N PRO A 467 31.55 -19.02 -12.29
CA PRO A 467 32.13 -19.87 -11.27
C PRO A 467 31.50 -19.57 -9.91
N HIS A 468 31.05 -20.62 -9.24
CA HIS A 468 30.68 -20.56 -7.83
C HIS A 468 31.87 -20.03 -7.02
N ARG A 469 31.70 -18.91 -6.32
CA ARG A 469 32.53 -18.59 -5.17
C ARG A 469 31.74 -18.88 -3.90
N GLN A 470 32.36 -19.71 -3.10
CA GLN A 470 31.98 -20.13 -1.76
C GLN A 470 31.80 -18.94 -0.81
#